data_8f2d99ab3198263382ec74a421cd4816
#
_entry.id   8f2d99ab3198263382ec74a421cd4816
#
_cell.length_a   1.000
_cell.length_b   1.000
_cell.length_c   1.000
_cell.angle_alpha   90.00
_cell.angle_beta   90.00
_cell.angle_gamma   90.00
#
_symmetry.space_group_name_H-M   'P 1'
#
loop_
_entity.id
_entity.type
_entity.pdbx_description
1 polymer ?
#
loop_
_entity_poly.entity_id
_entity_poly.type
_entity_poly.pdbx_seq_one_letter_code
_entity_poly.pdbx_strand_id
1 'polypeptide(L)'
;MDMNNPTPHHNLHFISQCFIKPHTIPEESKQPYYLSPWDLLMLSVQYIQKGLIYSKPPAALNDDGQFIEDLLRKLKHSLSIALVHFYPLAGRFATISYVDEGSCLVYVDCNNSPGAKFIHARLDMTISDILSPTDVPVIVQRLFDHDRATNHDGHSTSLLSIQITELLDGVFIGCSINHSLVDGSSYWNFFNMWSEIFQAEDDNFSISRPPVLQRWFPDAHGPILKLPFTNLDQFITKFEAPQLRERMFHFSPASLAVLKARANTEYKTNKISSFQSLSALVWRSITRARGLSPDQTTGCRLAINNRTRLNPPLPENYFGNSIQAIRTAATVKELLENNLGWAAWKLHEAVVNHDNEKVRDHVNKWVESPFVYRMEKLFDPLSVMMGSSPRFNKYGNVFGMGKALALRSGYAHKFDGKVSCYPGSEGGGSIVLELCLRPEFMSVLEADEEFMNATTPRDPLHYY
;
A
#
# COMPACT_ATOMS: atom_id res chain seq x y z
N MET A 1 30.43 -29.65 -1.95
CA MET A 1 29.36 -30.59 -1.59
C MET A 1 28.08 -29.96 -2.04
N ASP A 2 27.53 -30.50 -3.09
CA ASP A 2 26.23 -30.29 -3.78
C ASP A 2 25.46 -28.99 -3.57
N MET A 3 25.85 -27.99 -4.39
CA MET A 3 24.99 -26.82 -4.67
C MET A 3 24.22 -27.03 -5.99
N ASN A 4 23.44 -28.08 -6.08
CA ASN A 4 22.54 -28.30 -7.25
C ASN A 4 21.28 -29.04 -6.81
N ASN A 5 20.50 -28.43 -5.90
CA ASN A 5 19.11 -28.77 -5.77
C ASN A 5 18.32 -27.70 -6.55
N PRO A 6 17.73 -28.03 -7.70
CA PRO A 6 16.86 -27.07 -8.39
C PRO A 6 15.71 -26.76 -7.43
N THR A 7 15.59 -25.49 -7.04
CA THR A 7 14.38 -24.99 -6.37
C THR A 7 13.17 -25.45 -7.19
N PRO A 8 12.18 -26.13 -6.59
CA PRO A 8 11.01 -26.57 -7.33
C PRO A 8 10.39 -25.34 -8.00
N HIS A 9 10.28 -25.39 -9.32
CA HIS A 9 9.62 -24.37 -10.11
C HIS A 9 8.13 -24.45 -9.78
N HIS A 10 7.70 -23.76 -8.72
CA HIS A 10 6.28 -23.60 -8.41
C HIS A 10 5.63 -22.81 -9.55
N ASN A 11 4.86 -23.48 -10.38
CA ASN A 11 4.19 -22.85 -11.51
C ASN A 11 2.87 -22.25 -11.04
N LEU A 12 2.73 -20.94 -11.22
CA LEU A 12 1.45 -20.27 -11.14
C LEU A 12 0.69 -20.53 -12.46
N HIS A 13 -0.46 -21.18 -12.36
CA HIS A 13 -1.33 -21.52 -13.48
C HIS A 13 -2.49 -20.51 -13.57
N PHE A 14 -2.55 -19.73 -14.63
CA PHE A 14 -3.69 -18.88 -14.92
C PHE A 14 -4.82 -19.73 -15.50
N ILE A 15 -5.98 -19.75 -14.84
CA ILE A 15 -7.14 -20.57 -15.21
C ILE A 15 -8.10 -19.76 -16.05
N SER A 16 -8.47 -18.55 -15.60
CA SER A 16 -9.40 -17.69 -16.32
C SER A 16 -9.22 -16.23 -15.98
N GLN A 17 -9.68 -15.36 -16.87
CA GLN A 17 -9.82 -13.93 -16.61
C GLN A 17 -11.09 -13.39 -17.22
N CYS A 18 -11.65 -12.36 -16.60
CA CYS A 18 -12.80 -11.61 -17.12
C CYS A 18 -12.75 -10.17 -16.61
N PHE A 19 -13.66 -9.34 -17.12
CA PHE A 19 -13.86 -7.98 -16.63
C PHE A 19 -15.22 -7.87 -15.94
N ILE A 20 -15.23 -7.22 -14.79
CA ILE A 20 -16.43 -6.99 -13.98
C ILE A 20 -16.84 -5.53 -14.13
N LYS A 21 -18.04 -5.31 -14.61
CA LYS A 21 -18.65 -3.97 -14.70
C LYS A 21 -19.49 -3.69 -13.45
N PRO A 22 -19.78 -2.42 -13.14
CA PRO A 22 -20.79 -2.08 -12.14
C PRO A 22 -22.12 -2.79 -12.44
N HIS A 23 -22.78 -3.30 -11.40
CA HIS A 23 -24.08 -4.00 -11.52
C HIS A 23 -25.14 -3.13 -12.16
N THR A 24 -25.15 -1.84 -11.79
CA THR A 24 -25.91 -0.77 -12.45
C THR A 24 -24.95 0.37 -12.78
N ILE A 25 -25.21 1.09 -13.88
CA ILE A 25 -24.36 2.20 -14.30
C ILE A 25 -24.81 3.48 -13.62
N PRO A 26 -24.02 4.05 -12.68
CA PRO A 26 -24.37 5.33 -12.06
C PRO A 26 -24.42 6.45 -13.10
N GLU A 27 -25.37 7.36 -12.99
CA GLU A 27 -25.52 8.47 -13.94
C GLU A 27 -24.25 9.36 -13.96
N GLU A 28 -23.65 9.57 -12.81
CA GLU A 28 -22.42 10.35 -12.62
C GLU A 28 -21.22 9.77 -13.39
N SER A 29 -21.24 8.45 -13.64
CA SER A 29 -20.17 7.78 -14.40
C SER A 29 -20.12 8.15 -15.89
N LYS A 30 -21.14 8.82 -16.40
CA LYS A 30 -21.19 9.31 -17.79
C LYS A 30 -20.35 10.58 -17.99
N GLN A 31 -19.94 11.23 -16.91
CA GLN A 31 -19.11 12.42 -16.94
C GLN A 31 -17.63 12.07 -16.68
N PRO A 32 -16.67 12.87 -17.20
CA PRO A 32 -15.27 12.72 -16.87
C PRO A 32 -15.04 12.82 -15.34
N TYR A 33 -14.31 11.86 -14.78
CA TYR A 33 -13.92 11.91 -13.38
C TYR A 33 -12.54 12.54 -13.27
N TYR A 34 -12.50 13.81 -12.86
CA TYR A 34 -11.28 14.60 -12.81
C TYR A 34 -10.40 14.21 -11.61
N LEU A 35 -9.08 14.32 -11.79
CA LEU A 35 -8.08 13.97 -10.80
C LEU A 35 -7.63 15.20 -10.01
N SER A 36 -7.45 15.04 -8.70
CA SER A 36 -6.90 16.09 -7.82
C SER A 36 -5.38 16.25 -8.03
N PRO A 37 -4.77 17.33 -7.51
CA PRO A 37 -3.32 17.48 -7.52
C PRO A 37 -2.58 16.26 -6.94
N TRP A 38 -3.05 15.70 -5.83
CA TRP A 38 -2.44 14.52 -5.21
C TRP A 38 -2.57 13.26 -6.07
N ASP A 39 -3.66 13.12 -6.84
CA ASP A 39 -3.86 12.01 -7.76
C ASP A 39 -2.89 12.11 -8.94
N LEU A 40 -2.77 13.31 -9.53
CA LEU A 40 -1.90 13.58 -10.68
C LEU A 40 -0.42 13.40 -10.33
N LEU A 41 -0.01 13.75 -9.10
CA LEU A 41 1.35 13.50 -8.60
C LEU A 41 1.77 12.04 -8.71
N MET A 42 0.81 11.10 -8.66
CA MET A 42 1.08 9.67 -8.60
C MET A 42 1.17 8.98 -9.98
N LEU A 43 1.00 9.68 -11.11
CA LEU A 43 0.90 9.06 -12.44
C LEU A 43 2.11 8.17 -12.81
N SER A 44 3.33 8.51 -12.39
CA SER A 44 4.53 7.72 -12.66
C SER A 44 4.92 6.75 -11.54
N VAL A 45 4.15 6.69 -10.44
CA VAL A 45 4.32 5.66 -9.40
C VAL A 45 3.58 4.38 -9.78
N GLN A 46 3.89 3.29 -9.08
CA GLN A 46 3.27 1.98 -9.32
C GLN A 46 1.90 1.87 -8.64
N TYR A 47 1.11 0.87 -9.04
CA TYR A 47 -0.15 0.49 -8.39
C TYR A 47 0.05 0.13 -6.92
N ILE A 48 -0.97 0.28 -6.08
CA ILE A 48 -0.98 -0.31 -4.73
C ILE A 48 -1.34 -1.79 -4.88
N GLN A 49 -0.49 -2.67 -4.35
CA GLN A 49 -0.72 -4.11 -4.37
C GLN A 49 -0.72 -4.65 -2.95
N LYS A 50 -1.87 -5.10 -2.45
CA LYS A 50 -2.03 -5.76 -1.16
C LYS A 50 -2.98 -6.94 -1.30
N GLY A 51 -2.69 -8.02 -0.58
CA GLY A 51 -3.50 -9.22 -0.61
C GLY A 51 -3.56 -9.89 0.75
N LEU A 52 -4.59 -10.71 0.92
CA LEU A 52 -4.89 -11.43 2.14
C LEU A 52 -4.90 -12.94 1.88
N ILE A 53 -4.35 -13.70 2.81
CA ILE A 53 -4.33 -15.16 2.80
C ILE A 53 -5.41 -15.67 3.74
N TYR A 54 -6.20 -16.63 3.26
CA TYR A 54 -7.25 -17.30 4.01
C TYR A 54 -7.06 -18.83 3.97
N SER A 55 -7.39 -19.51 5.05
CA SER A 55 -7.50 -20.99 5.03
C SER A 55 -8.76 -21.40 4.27
N LYS A 56 -8.69 -22.51 3.53
CA LYS A 56 -9.90 -23.19 3.08
C LYS A 56 -10.67 -23.76 4.28
N PRO A 57 -12.00 -23.68 4.32
CA PRO A 57 -12.78 -24.38 5.33
C PRO A 57 -12.48 -25.90 5.27
N PRO A 58 -12.48 -26.63 6.41
CA PRO A 58 -12.16 -28.06 6.42
C PRO A 58 -13.01 -28.89 5.45
N ALA A 59 -14.28 -28.55 5.28
CA ALA A 59 -15.17 -29.22 4.31
C ALA A 59 -14.73 -29.04 2.85
N ALA A 60 -14.03 -27.94 2.54
CA ALA A 60 -13.57 -27.62 1.19
C ALA A 60 -12.20 -28.26 0.84
N LEU A 61 -11.52 -28.90 1.78
CA LEU A 61 -10.23 -29.55 1.52
C LEU A 61 -10.39 -30.86 0.71
N ASN A 62 -11.56 -31.50 0.78
CA ASN A 62 -11.89 -32.72 0.05
C ASN A 62 -13.00 -32.50 -0.99
N ASP A 63 -13.24 -31.26 -1.39
CA ASP A 63 -14.29 -30.89 -2.33
C ASP A 63 -13.75 -30.93 -3.77
N ASP A 64 -14.57 -31.37 -4.71
CA ASP A 64 -14.26 -31.47 -6.15
C ASP A 64 -14.22 -30.09 -6.87
N GLY A 65 -13.94 -28.99 -6.14
CA GLY A 65 -13.84 -27.64 -6.68
C GLY A 65 -15.11 -26.80 -6.55
N GLN A 66 -16.22 -27.35 -6.05
CA GLN A 66 -17.49 -26.63 -5.89
C GLN A 66 -17.33 -25.38 -5.00
N PHE A 67 -16.57 -25.50 -3.90
CA PHE A 67 -16.30 -24.38 -3.00
C PHE A 67 -15.67 -23.20 -3.75
N ILE A 68 -14.66 -23.46 -4.59
CA ILE A 68 -13.97 -22.41 -5.35
C ILE A 68 -14.89 -21.80 -6.38
N GLU A 69 -15.70 -22.59 -7.08
CA GLU A 69 -16.66 -22.07 -8.06
C GLU A 69 -17.69 -21.14 -7.41
N ASP A 70 -18.26 -21.55 -6.28
CA ASP A 70 -19.21 -20.72 -5.51
C ASP A 70 -18.56 -19.45 -4.94
N LEU A 71 -17.34 -19.57 -4.41
CA LEU A 71 -16.56 -18.42 -3.94
C LEU A 71 -16.32 -17.42 -5.06
N LEU A 72 -15.83 -17.87 -6.22
CA LEU A 72 -15.57 -17.02 -7.38
C LEU A 72 -16.84 -16.34 -7.90
N ARG A 73 -17.95 -17.07 -7.97
CA ARG A 73 -19.25 -16.54 -8.37
C ARG A 73 -19.70 -15.43 -7.42
N LYS A 74 -19.62 -15.64 -6.11
CA LYS A 74 -20.02 -14.68 -5.08
C LYS A 74 -19.07 -13.47 -5.05
N LEU A 75 -17.74 -13.67 -5.20
CA LEU A 75 -16.77 -12.59 -5.30
C LEU A 75 -17.00 -11.68 -6.52
N LYS A 76 -17.28 -12.27 -7.70
CA LYS A 76 -17.58 -11.49 -8.92
C LYS A 76 -18.87 -10.70 -8.77
N HIS A 77 -19.91 -11.31 -8.22
CA HIS A 77 -21.19 -10.67 -8.01
C HIS A 77 -21.08 -9.50 -7.02
N SER A 78 -20.52 -9.73 -5.83
CA SER A 78 -20.31 -8.68 -4.82
C SER A 78 -19.38 -7.56 -5.32
N LEU A 79 -18.37 -7.89 -6.15
CA LEU A 79 -17.52 -6.89 -6.79
C LEU A 79 -18.31 -6.00 -7.76
N SER A 80 -19.25 -6.58 -8.53
CA SER A 80 -20.08 -5.79 -9.44
C SER A 80 -20.96 -4.78 -8.68
N ILE A 81 -21.47 -5.15 -7.51
CA ILE A 81 -22.22 -4.26 -6.63
C ILE A 81 -21.31 -3.18 -6.01
N ALA A 82 -20.12 -3.59 -5.51
CA ALA A 82 -19.16 -2.63 -4.97
C ALA A 82 -18.76 -1.56 -6.00
N LEU A 83 -18.62 -1.94 -7.27
CA LEU A 83 -18.27 -1.03 -8.36
C LEU A 83 -19.38 -0.03 -8.70
N VAL A 84 -20.61 -0.21 -8.25
CA VAL A 84 -21.65 0.85 -8.34
C VAL A 84 -21.25 2.05 -7.49
N HIS A 85 -20.76 1.79 -6.28
CA HIS A 85 -20.34 2.83 -5.34
C HIS A 85 -18.94 3.38 -5.66
N PHE A 86 -18.05 2.53 -6.19
CA PHE A 86 -16.66 2.86 -6.53
C PHE A 86 -16.43 2.85 -8.05
N TYR A 87 -17.39 3.36 -8.83
CA TYR A 87 -17.39 3.28 -10.28
C TYR A 87 -16.10 3.79 -10.97
N PRO A 88 -15.33 4.77 -10.43
CA PRO A 88 -14.10 5.18 -11.07
C PRO A 88 -13.06 4.05 -11.19
N LEU A 89 -13.13 3.03 -10.32
CA LEU A 89 -12.24 1.86 -10.38
C LEU A 89 -12.54 0.96 -11.58
N ALA A 90 -13.73 1.05 -12.18
CA ALA A 90 -14.09 0.32 -13.39
C ALA A 90 -13.70 1.06 -14.68
N GLY A 91 -13.26 2.32 -14.59
CA GLY A 91 -12.88 3.17 -15.70
C GLY A 91 -11.51 2.86 -16.31
N ARG A 92 -11.08 3.75 -17.19
CA ARG A 92 -9.72 3.84 -17.73
C ARG A 92 -9.28 5.29 -17.75
N PHE A 93 -7.97 5.55 -17.72
CA PHE A 93 -7.51 6.90 -17.99
C PHE A 93 -7.72 7.28 -19.44
N ALA A 94 -8.04 8.56 -19.63
CA ALA A 94 -8.04 9.23 -20.92
C ALA A 94 -7.26 10.53 -20.83
N THR A 95 -6.66 10.94 -21.95
CA THR A 95 -5.87 12.17 -22.01
C THR A 95 -6.37 13.07 -23.13
N ILE A 96 -6.60 14.34 -22.83
CA ILE A 96 -6.81 15.40 -23.81
C ILE A 96 -5.50 16.17 -23.95
N SER A 97 -4.96 16.22 -25.16
CA SER A 97 -3.73 16.96 -25.46
C SER A 97 -4.07 18.35 -25.98
N TYR A 98 -3.44 19.36 -25.41
CA TYR A 98 -3.50 20.77 -25.84
C TYR A 98 -2.13 21.13 -26.42
N VAL A 99 -1.90 20.74 -27.67
CA VAL A 99 -0.58 20.84 -28.34
C VAL A 99 -0.08 22.28 -28.37
N ASP A 100 -0.95 23.22 -28.70
CA ASP A 100 -0.61 24.65 -28.79
C ASP A 100 -0.24 25.27 -27.43
N GLU A 101 -0.72 24.67 -26.33
CA GLU A 101 -0.42 25.10 -24.97
C GLU A 101 0.74 24.32 -24.34
N GLY A 102 1.25 23.30 -25.01
CA GLY A 102 2.29 22.42 -24.48
C GLY A 102 1.83 21.62 -23.24
N SER A 103 0.54 21.27 -23.16
CA SER A 103 -0.06 20.68 -21.95
C SER A 103 -0.99 19.52 -22.26
N CYS A 104 -1.34 18.75 -21.23
CA CYS A 104 -2.33 17.69 -21.29
C CYS A 104 -3.20 17.63 -20.04
N LEU A 105 -4.39 17.08 -20.18
CA LEU A 105 -5.35 16.80 -19.11
C LEU A 105 -5.59 15.31 -19.03
N VAL A 106 -5.32 14.71 -17.87
CA VAL A 106 -5.60 13.30 -17.58
C VAL A 106 -6.82 13.20 -16.67
N TYR A 107 -7.76 12.33 -17.02
CA TYR A 107 -8.98 12.06 -16.26
C TYR A 107 -9.38 10.59 -16.36
N VAL A 108 -10.36 10.15 -15.57
CA VAL A 108 -10.93 8.80 -15.71
C VAL A 108 -12.17 8.87 -16.62
N ASP A 109 -12.15 8.09 -17.68
CA ASP A 109 -13.33 7.81 -18.50
C ASP A 109 -13.96 6.49 -18.03
N CYS A 110 -15.20 6.59 -17.57
CA CYS A 110 -15.99 5.42 -17.16
C CYS A 110 -16.96 4.96 -18.25
N ASN A 111 -17.09 5.72 -19.35
CA ASN A 111 -17.98 5.36 -20.46
C ASN A 111 -17.39 4.19 -21.24
N ASN A 112 -18.23 3.20 -21.52
CA ASN A 112 -17.87 2.02 -22.33
C ASN A 112 -16.60 1.28 -21.84
N SER A 113 -16.18 1.52 -20.60
CA SER A 113 -15.02 0.83 -20.04
C SER A 113 -15.27 -0.68 -19.93
N PRO A 114 -14.24 -1.50 -20.16
CA PRO A 114 -14.31 -2.95 -19.94
C PRO A 114 -14.67 -3.33 -18.50
N GLY A 115 -14.35 -2.48 -17.50
CA GLY A 115 -14.54 -2.75 -16.09
C GLY A 115 -13.23 -3.11 -15.36
N ALA A 116 -13.37 -3.56 -14.12
CA ALA A 116 -12.27 -4.09 -13.29
C ALA A 116 -11.88 -5.49 -13.75
N LYS A 117 -10.59 -5.79 -13.79
CA LYS A 117 -10.09 -7.11 -14.17
C LYS A 117 -10.23 -8.10 -13.01
N PHE A 118 -10.65 -9.31 -13.29
CA PHE A 118 -10.77 -10.39 -12.33
C PHE A 118 -10.09 -11.64 -12.88
N ILE A 119 -9.12 -12.16 -12.12
CA ILE A 119 -8.28 -13.30 -12.51
C ILE A 119 -8.51 -14.44 -11.53
N HIS A 120 -8.59 -15.65 -12.07
CA HIS A 120 -8.52 -16.89 -11.32
C HIS A 120 -7.24 -17.62 -11.69
N ALA A 121 -6.45 -17.97 -10.69
CA ALA A 121 -5.18 -18.69 -10.81
C ALA A 121 -5.06 -19.78 -9.75
N ARG A 122 -4.11 -20.70 -9.93
CA ARG A 122 -3.77 -21.77 -9.00
C ARG A 122 -2.25 -21.82 -8.81
N LEU A 123 -1.83 -22.05 -7.58
CA LEU A 123 -0.44 -22.23 -7.20
C LEU A 123 -0.32 -23.47 -6.31
N ASP A 124 0.50 -24.45 -6.71
CA ASP A 124 0.74 -25.68 -5.98
C ASP A 124 1.69 -25.46 -4.81
N MET A 125 1.26 -24.61 -3.86
CA MET A 125 1.92 -24.30 -2.59
C MET A 125 0.91 -24.27 -1.47
N THR A 126 1.36 -24.56 -0.25
CA THR A 126 0.59 -24.39 0.96
C THR A 126 0.70 -22.97 1.51
N ILE A 127 -0.18 -22.62 2.44
CA ILE A 127 -0.06 -21.40 3.24
C ILE A 127 1.30 -21.34 3.95
N SER A 128 1.74 -22.50 4.50
CA SER A 128 3.02 -22.61 5.19
C SER A 128 4.21 -22.32 4.29
N ASP A 129 4.20 -22.73 3.02
CA ASP A 129 5.26 -22.43 2.06
C ASP A 129 5.41 -20.92 1.79
N ILE A 130 4.35 -20.14 2.00
CA ILE A 130 4.35 -18.67 1.84
C ILE A 130 4.68 -17.95 3.15
N LEU A 131 4.26 -18.47 4.30
CA LEU A 131 4.33 -17.76 5.58
C LEU A 131 5.50 -18.16 6.47
N SER A 132 6.00 -19.41 6.36
CA SER A 132 7.07 -19.93 7.22
C SER A 132 8.48 -19.51 6.81
N PRO A 133 8.82 -19.25 5.53
CA PRO A 133 10.15 -18.79 5.18
C PRO A 133 10.52 -17.47 5.88
N THR A 134 11.79 -17.35 6.23
CA THR A 134 12.33 -16.14 6.89
C THR A 134 12.15 -14.90 6.03
N ASP A 135 12.45 -15.00 4.75
CA ASP A 135 12.20 -13.96 3.75
C ASP A 135 10.91 -14.26 3.01
N VAL A 136 10.19 -13.23 2.58
CA VAL A 136 8.98 -13.40 1.78
C VAL A 136 9.36 -14.02 0.43
N PRO A 137 8.76 -15.17 0.06
CA PRO A 137 9.08 -15.82 -1.22
C PRO A 137 8.76 -14.92 -2.42
N VAL A 138 9.66 -14.87 -3.40
CA VAL A 138 9.51 -14.04 -4.61
C VAL A 138 8.22 -14.37 -5.38
N ILE A 139 7.74 -15.61 -5.32
CA ILE A 139 6.50 -16.04 -5.95
C ILE A 139 5.29 -15.22 -5.49
N VAL A 140 5.31 -14.65 -4.28
CA VAL A 140 4.23 -13.78 -3.75
C VAL A 140 3.98 -12.58 -4.67
N GLN A 141 4.98 -12.07 -5.36
CA GLN A 141 4.83 -10.98 -6.31
C GLN A 141 3.92 -11.34 -7.49
N ARG A 142 3.89 -12.63 -7.88
CA ARG A 142 3.05 -13.16 -8.95
C ARG A 142 1.59 -13.42 -8.53
N LEU A 143 1.27 -13.27 -7.24
CA LEU A 143 -0.12 -13.36 -6.74
C LEU A 143 -0.90 -12.06 -6.98
N PHE A 144 -0.32 -11.15 -7.72
CA PHE A 144 -0.90 -9.87 -8.11
C PHE A 144 -0.79 -9.65 -9.60
N ASP A 145 -1.84 -9.07 -10.18
CA ASP A 145 -1.82 -8.58 -11.56
C ASP A 145 -1.09 -7.22 -11.64
N HIS A 146 -0.82 -6.74 -12.84
CA HIS A 146 -0.13 -5.48 -13.13
C HIS A 146 1.32 -5.46 -12.58
N ASP A 147 2.07 -6.54 -12.90
CA ASP A 147 3.49 -6.58 -12.56
C ASP A 147 4.22 -5.36 -13.15
N ARG A 148 4.90 -4.61 -12.25
CA ARG A 148 5.69 -3.41 -12.59
C ARG A 148 4.95 -2.29 -13.33
N ALA A 149 3.62 -2.34 -13.42
CA ALA A 149 2.83 -1.30 -14.06
C ALA A 149 2.94 0.03 -13.29
N THR A 150 3.07 1.14 -14.04
CA THR A 150 2.92 2.49 -13.54
C THR A 150 1.44 2.89 -13.57
N ASN A 151 1.05 3.89 -12.77
CA ASN A 151 -0.34 4.34 -12.77
C ASN A 151 -0.79 4.87 -14.13
N HIS A 152 0.13 5.48 -14.90
CA HIS A 152 -0.16 5.94 -16.25
C HIS A 152 -0.60 4.81 -17.19
N ASP A 153 -0.15 3.57 -16.96
CA ASP A 153 -0.59 2.40 -17.75
C ASP A 153 -2.10 2.15 -17.64
N GLY A 154 -2.79 2.81 -16.70
CA GLY A 154 -4.25 2.83 -16.57
C GLY A 154 -5.02 3.34 -17.80
N HIS A 155 -4.34 3.87 -18.82
CA HIS A 155 -4.92 4.15 -20.14
C HIS A 155 -5.27 2.86 -20.89
N SER A 156 -4.46 1.83 -20.76
CA SER A 156 -4.59 0.55 -21.46
C SER A 156 -4.91 -0.62 -20.53
N THR A 157 -4.57 -0.52 -19.24
CA THR A 157 -4.81 -1.57 -18.25
C THR A 157 -5.96 -1.19 -17.31
N SER A 158 -6.51 -2.16 -16.57
CA SER A 158 -7.59 -1.90 -15.61
C SER A 158 -7.06 -1.10 -14.40
N LEU A 159 -7.87 -0.14 -13.92
CA LEU A 159 -7.55 0.66 -12.74
C LEU A 159 -7.69 -0.15 -11.43
N LEU A 160 -8.47 -1.22 -11.49
CA LEU A 160 -8.61 -2.24 -10.45
C LEU A 160 -8.43 -3.62 -11.05
N SER A 161 -7.60 -4.45 -10.45
CA SER A 161 -7.50 -5.87 -10.75
C SER A 161 -7.53 -6.69 -9.46
N ILE A 162 -8.36 -7.72 -9.46
CA ILE A 162 -8.46 -8.72 -8.40
C ILE A 162 -7.93 -10.03 -8.95
N GLN A 163 -7.01 -10.65 -8.23
CA GLN A 163 -6.51 -11.99 -8.54
C GLN A 163 -6.80 -12.94 -7.37
N ILE A 164 -7.59 -13.96 -7.65
CA ILE A 164 -7.86 -15.05 -6.71
C ILE A 164 -6.93 -16.19 -7.07
N THR A 165 -6.04 -16.52 -6.16
CA THR A 165 -5.10 -17.64 -6.34
C THR A 165 -5.44 -18.75 -5.34
N GLU A 166 -5.81 -19.90 -5.88
CA GLU A 166 -5.96 -21.11 -5.08
C GLU A 166 -4.60 -21.61 -4.62
N LEU A 167 -4.50 -21.90 -3.34
CA LEU A 167 -3.41 -22.66 -2.73
C LEU A 167 -3.91 -24.08 -2.41
N LEU A 168 -3.02 -24.97 -2.07
CA LEU A 168 -3.41 -26.35 -1.70
C LEU A 168 -4.38 -26.37 -0.51
N ASP A 169 -4.12 -25.55 0.52
CA ASP A 169 -4.87 -25.47 1.77
C ASP A 169 -5.52 -24.10 2.03
N GLY A 170 -5.48 -23.19 1.05
CA GLY A 170 -5.97 -21.82 1.23
C GLY A 170 -6.32 -21.09 -0.05
N VAL A 171 -6.65 -19.82 0.11
CA VAL A 171 -6.93 -18.88 -0.98
C VAL A 171 -6.20 -17.57 -0.70
N PHE A 172 -5.52 -17.04 -1.71
CA PHE A 172 -4.96 -15.69 -1.70
C PHE A 172 -5.85 -14.75 -2.52
N ILE A 173 -6.30 -13.67 -1.91
CA ILE A 173 -7.03 -12.58 -2.59
C ILE A 173 -6.09 -11.42 -2.79
N GLY A 174 -5.53 -11.30 -3.99
CA GLY A 174 -4.65 -10.21 -4.42
C GLY A 174 -5.46 -9.07 -5.03
N CYS A 175 -5.16 -7.83 -4.63
CA CYS A 175 -5.83 -6.64 -5.14
C CYS A 175 -4.79 -5.60 -5.57
N SER A 176 -4.85 -5.19 -6.83
CA SER A 176 -4.02 -4.14 -7.44
C SER A 176 -4.92 -2.96 -7.81
N ILE A 177 -4.69 -1.79 -7.19
CA ILE A 177 -5.45 -0.56 -7.48
C ILE A 177 -4.50 0.55 -7.91
N ASN A 178 -4.90 1.29 -8.93
CA ASN A 178 -4.17 2.44 -9.44
C ASN A 178 -4.03 3.52 -8.35
N HIS A 179 -2.78 3.85 -8.00
CA HIS A 179 -2.48 4.79 -6.91
C HIS A 179 -2.82 6.24 -7.26
N SER A 180 -3.04 6.58 -8.54
CA SER A 180 -3.59 7.88 -8.93
C SER A 180 -5.10 8.02 -8.66
N LEU A 181 -5.76 6.98 -8.18
CA LEU A 181 -7.17 7.03 -7.77
C LEU A 181 -7.35 6.93 -6.26
N VAL A 182 -6.47 6.22 -5.57
CA VAL A 182 -6.63 5.86 -4.16
C VAL A 182 -5.31 6.00 -3.40
N ASP A 183 -5.39 6.49 -2.18
CA ASP A 183 -4.37 6.26 -1.17
C ASP A 183 -4.71 5.03 -0.31
N GLY A 184 -3.90 4.77 0.72
CA GLY A 184 -4.13 3.63 1.60
C GLY A 184 -5.49 3.67 2.32
N SER A 185 -6.03 4.86 2.65
CA SER A 185 -7.35 4.99 3.29
C SER A 185 -8.46 4.60 2.33
N SER A 186 -8.44 5.13 1.11
CA SER A 186 -9.42 4.80 0.07
C SER A 186 -9.32 3.36 -0.39
N TYR A 187 -8.09 2.80 -0.47
CA TYR A 187 -7.86 1.40 -0.78
C TYR A 187 -8.55 0.46 0.22
N TRP A 188 -8.33 0.67 1.52
CA TRP A 188 -8.92 -0.18 2.54
C TRP A 188 -10.41 0.10 2.74
N ASN A 189 -10.89 1.32 2.47
CA ASN A 189 -12.32 1.59 2.43
C ASN A 189 -13.01 0.74 1.34
N PHE A 190 -12.49 0.74 0.12
CA PHE A 190 -13.00 -0.12 -0.96
C PHE A 190 -12.98 -1.60 -0.56
N PHE A 191 -11.85 -2.10 -0.06
CA PHE A 191 -11.69 -3.51 0.25
C PHE A 191 -12.63 -3.97 1.38
N ASN A 192 -12.79 -3.13 2.42
CA ASN A 192 -13.72 -3.37 3.53
C ASN A 192 -15.17 -3.36 3.04
N MET A 193 -15.56 -2.40 2.20
CA MET A 193 -16.93 -2.33 1.68
C MET A 193 -17.25 -3.50 0.74
N TRP A 194 -16.28 -3.93 -0.08
CA TRP A 194 -16.45 -5.13 -0.89
C TRP A 194 -16.65 -6.38 -0.03
N SER A 195 -15.88 -6.53 1.04
CA SER A 195 -16.06 -7.63 2.00
C SER A 195 -17.43 -7.57 2.71
N GLU A 196 -17.90 -6.36 3.04
CA GLU A 196 -19.21 -6.15 3.65
C GLU A 196 -20.35 -6.57 2.70
N ILE A 197 -20.29 -6.16 1.43
CA ILE A 197 -21.24 -6.57 0.39
C ILE A 197 -21.18 -8.08 0.15
N PHE A 198 -19.98 -8.67 0.15
CA PHE A 198 -19.84 -10.13 0.01
C PHE A 198 -20.55 -10.90 1.12
N GLN A 199 -20.59 -10.36 2.34
CA GLN A 199 -21.24 -11.00 3.48
C GLN A 199 -22.76 -10.74 3.53
N ALA A 200 -23.27 -9.75 2.80
CA ALA A 200 -24.67 -9.45 2.74
C ALA A 200 -25.46 -10.59 2.07
N GLU A 201 -26.68 -10.83 2.56
CA GLU A 201 -27.61 -11.83 2.03
C GLU A 201 -28.52 -11.23 0.93
N ASP A 202 -28.65 -9.89 0.90
CA ASP A 202 -29.53 -9.14 -0.01
C ASP A 202 -28.73 -8.18 -0.87
N ASP A 203 -29.02 -8.14 -2.17
CA ASP A 203 -28.38 -7.24 -3.16
C ASP A 203 -28.74 -5.75 -2.91
N ASN A 204 -29.82 -5.47 -2.18
CA ASN A 204 -30.22 -4.11 -1.76
C ASN A 204 -29.49 -3.64 -0.50
N PHE A 205 -28.45 -4.31 -0.07
CA PHE A 205 -27.68 -3.98 1.11
C PHE A 205 -27.06 -2.58 1.00
N SER A 206 -27.23 -1.75 2.04
CA SER A 206 -26.60 -0.45 2.15
C SER A 206 -25.25 -0.58 2.84
N ILE A 207 -24.18 -0.20 2.15
CA ILE A 207 -22.82 -0.22 2.71
C ILE A 207 -22.67 0.80 3.85
N SER A 208 -21.89 0.41 4.88
CA SER A 208 -21.75 1.22 6.10
C SER A 208 -21.02 2.54 5.89
N ARG A 209 -20.11 2.62 4.91
CA ARG A 209 -19.26 3.78 4.63
C ARG A 209 -19.15 4.06 3.13
N PRO A 210 -20.23 4.55 2.50
CA PRO A 210 -20.22 4.88 1.08
C PRO A 210 -19.12 5.92 0.79
N PRO A 211 -18.35 5.78 -0.31
CA PRO A 211 -17.27 6.71 -0.62
C PRO A 211 -17.80 8.09 -0.97
N VAL A 212 -17.13 9.14 -0.52
CA VAL A 212 -17.31 10.51 -1.03
C VAL A 212 -16.41 10.67 -2.24
N LEU A 213 -17.02 10.58 -3.44
CA LEU A 213 -16.31 10.59 -4.71
C LEU A 213 -15.91 12.00 -5.18
N GLN A 214 -16.56 13.04 -4.65
CA GLN A 214 -16.22 14.42 -4.99
C GLN A 214 -14.76 14.71 -4.62
N ARG A 215 -13.95 15.02 -5.64
CA ARG A 215 -12.53 15.37 -5.45
C ARG A 215 -12.40 16.74 -4.79
N TRP A 216 -11.42 16.83 -3.91
CA TRP A 216 -10.98 18.10 -3.34
C TRP A 216 -10.00 18.81 -4.26
N PHE A 217 -10.20 20.10 -4.44
CA PHE A 217 -9.32 20.99 -5.18
C PHE A 217 -8.97 22.20 -4.30
N PRO A 218 -7.78 22.80 -4.46
CA PRO A 218 -7.47 24.04 -3.77
C PRO A 218 -8.36 25.18 -4.24
N ASP A 219 -8.56 26.19 -3.39
CA ASP A 219 -9.45 27.31 -3.66
C ASP A 219 -9.08 28.01 -5.00
N ALA A 220 -10.09 28.36 -5.77
CA ALA A 220 -9.99 28.96 -7.11
C ALA A 220 -9.34 28.06 -8.21
N HIS A 221 -9.07 26.79 -7.94
CA HIS A 221 -8.47 25.86 -8.91
C HIS A 221 -9.30 24.56 -9.05
N GLY A 222 -9.38 24.03 -10.25
CA GLY A 222 -10.01 22.77 -10.58
C GLY A 222 -11.45 22.91 -11.09
N PRO A 223 -12.08 21.79 -11.54
CA PRO A 223 -11.52 20.44 -11.58
C PRO A 223 -10.53 20.18 -12.75
N ILE A 224 -10.40 21.10 -13.70
CA ILE A 224 -9.57 20.94 -14.90
C ILE A 224 -8.14 21.38 -14.58
N LEU A 225 -7.27 20.41 -14.27
CA LEU A 225 -5.86 20.64 -13.99
C LEU A 225 -5.00 20.09 -15.12
N LYS A 226 -4.27 20.98 -15.81
CA LYS A 226 -3.39 20.60 -16.92
C LYS A 226 -1.98 20.33 -16.42
N LEU A 227 -1.37 19.27 -16.94
CA LEU A 227 0.05 18.96 -16.73
C LEU A 227 0.87 19.59 -17.87
N PRO A 228 2.04 20.20 -17.58
CA PRO A 228 2.86 20.89 -18.58
C PRO A 228 3.72 19.90 -19.40
N PHE A 229 3.08 18.89 -19.97
CA PHE A 229 3.74 17.84 -20.74
C PHE A 229 3.01 17.56 -22.05
N THR A 230 3.79 17.33 -23.11
CA THR A 230 3.29 16.92 -24.43
C THR A 230 3.71 15.50 -24.79
N ASN A 231 4.72 14.96 -24.10
CA ASN A 231 5.26 13.62 -24.30
C ASN A 231 5.36 12.88 -22.96
N LEU A 232 5.05 11.59 -22.97
CA LEU A 232 5.10 10.71 -21.80
C LEU A 232 6.49 10.63 -21.18
N ASP A 233 7.54 10.60 -21.99
CA ASP A 233 8.93 10.50 -21.54
C ASP A 233 9.36 11.69 -20.65
N GLN A 234 8.61 12.80 -20.70
CA GLN A 234 8.87 13.96 -19.87
C GLN A 234 8.53 13.71 -18.40
N PHE A 235 7.60 12.80 -18.09
CA PHE A 235 7.10 12.62 -16.73
C PHE A 235 6.89 11.18 -16.30
N ILE A 236 6.84 10.19 -17.21
CA ILE A 236 6.73 8.77 -16.86
C ILE A 236 8.11 8.14 -16.89
N THR A 237 8.48 7.50 -15.78
CA THR A 237 9.73 6.74 -15.65
C THR A 237 9.44 5.36 -15.09
N LYS A 238 10.13 4.35 -15.64
CA LYS A 238 10.09 2.99 -15.10
C LYS A 238 11.21 2.84 -14.08
N PHE A 239 10.86 2.39 -12.89
CA PHE A 239 11.80 2.11 -11.83
C PHE A 239 11.95 0.60 -11.65
N GLU A 240 13.19 0.13 -11.63
CA GLU A 240 13.51 -1.25 -11.25
C GLU A 240 14.23 -1.25 -9.92
N ALA A 241 13.67 -1.99 -8.96
CA ALA A 241 14.31 -2.18 -7.67
C ALA A 241 15.60 -3.00 -7.84
N PRO A 242 16.66 -2.71 -7.07
CA PRO A 242 17.81 -3.60 -6.98
C PRO A 242 17.39 -4.96 -6.40
N GLN A 243 18.28 -5.92 -6.36
CA GLN A 243 18.02 -7.15 -5.63
C GLN A 243 17.79 -6.82 -4.15
N LEU A 244 16.65 -7.26 -3.62
CA LEU A 244 16.22 -7.02 -2.26
C LEU A 244 15.89 -8.32 -1.55
N ARG A 245 16.17 -8.38 -0.25
CA ARG A 245 15.51 -9.28 0.68
C ARG A 245 14.31 -8.58 1.26
N GLU A 246 13.19 -9.28 1.36
CA GLU A 246 11.96 -8.82 1.95
C GLU A 246 11.65 -9.66 3.17
N ARG A 247 11.54 -9.02 4.34
CA ARG A 247 11.35 -9.73 5.59
C ARG A 247 10.27 -9.08 6.45
N MET A 248 9.51 -9.93 7.14
CA MET A 248 8.46 -9.51 8.06
C MET A 248 9.00 -9.52 9.49
N PHE A 249 8.89 -8.38 10.20
CA PHE A 249 9.25 -8.26 11.62
C PHE A 249 8.02 -7.90 12.45
N HIS A 250 7.79 -8.65 13.51
CA HIS A 250 6.64 -8.48 14.39
C HIS A 250 7.04 -7.75 15.68
N PHE A 251 6.20 -6.82 16.10
CA PHE A 251 6.33 -6.05 17.35
C PHE A 251 5.03 -6.18 18.14
N SER A 252 5.09 -6.85 19.28
CA SER A 252 3.95 -7.00 20.18
C SER A 252 3.54 -5.66 20.81
N PRO A 253 2.31 -5.55 21.34
CA PRO A 253 1.90 -4.37 22.10
C PRO A 253 2.82 -4.07 23.29
N ALA A 254 3.34 -5.10 23.94
CA ALA A 254 4.28 -4.97 25.07
C ALA A 254 5.63 -4.39 24.62
N SER A 255 6.21 -4.93 23.53
CA SER A 255 7.46 -4.39 22.95
C SER A 255 7.30 -2.93 22.54
N LEU A 256 6.19 -2.58 21.91
CA LEU A 256 5.90 -1.20 21.52
C LEU A 256 5.70 -0.26 22.71
N ALA A 257 5.11 -0.74 23.81
CA ALA A 257 4.95 0.02 25.04
C ALA A 257 6.31 0.31 25.69
N VAL A 258 7.20 -0.69 25.76
CA VAL A 258 8.57 -0.53 26.26
C VAL A 258 9.35 0.47 25.41
N LEU A 259 9.29 0.34 24.10
CA LEU A 259 9.97 1.24 23.17
C LEU A 259 9.48 2.69 23.30
N LYS A 260 8.16 2.89 23.43
CA LYS A 260 7.55 4.20 23.65
C LYS A 260 7.98 4.79 25.00
N ALA A 261 7.95 4.00 26.07
CA ALA A 261 8.36 4.45 27.40
C ALA A 261 9.82 4.90 27.41
N ARG A 262 10.72 4.08 26.81
CA ARG A 262 12.14 4.41 26.66
C ARG A 262 12.32 5.74 25.91
N ALA A 263 11.73 5.92 24.74
CA ALA A 263 11.87 7.14 23.95
C ALA A 263 11.39 8.39 24.70
N ASN A 264 10.26 8.28 25.42
CA ASN A 264 9.73 9.39 26.22
C ASN A 264 10.60 9.72 27.42
N THR A 265 11.15 8.72 28.11
CA THR A 265 12.06 8.91 29.24
C THR A 265 13.36 9.59 28.80
N GLU A 266 13.97 9.10 27.72
CA GLU A 266 15.23 9.63 27.18
C GLU A 266 15.09 11.09 26.74
N TYR A 267 13.94 11.50 26.18
CA TYR A 267 13.68 12.89 25.76
C TYR A 267 12.93 13.72 26.83
N LYS A 268 12.65 13.16 27.99
CA LYS A 268 11.92 13.81 29.12
C LYS A 268 10.57 14.41 28.68
N THR A 269 9.76 13.63 27.95
CA THR A 269 8.43 14.01 27.41
C THR A 269 7.45 12.87 27.56
N ASN A 270 6.16 13.13 27.25
CA ASN A 270 5.10 12.12 27.12
C ASN A 270 4.41 12.18 25.75
N LYS A 271 4.95 12.97 24.81
CA LYS A 271 4.29 13.29 23.52
C LYS A 271 4.68 12.33 22.39
N ILE A 272 5.75 11.55 22.53
CA ILE A 272 6.21 10.61 21.51
C ILE A 272 5.26 9.41 21.47
N SER A 273 4.74 9.10 20.28
CA SER A 273 3.86 7.94 20.05
C SER A 273 4.64 6.65 19.85
N SER A 274 3.97 5.48 20.01
CA SER A 274 4.58 4.17 19.73
C SER A 274 5.08 4.08 18.27
N PHE A 275 4.34 4.65 17.30
CA PHE A 275 4.75 4.63 15.90
C PHE A 275 5.98 5.51 15.64
N GLN A 276 6.10 6.66 16.28
CA GLN A 276 7.30 7.51 16.18
C GLN A 276 8.52 6.84 16.82
N SER A 277 8.34 6.18 17.96
CA SER A 277 9.41 5.41 18.62
C SER A 277 9.90 4.25 17.75
N LEU A 278 8.96 3.49 17.16
CA LEU A 278 9.27 2.41 16.23
C LEU A 278 9.96 2.92 14.97
N SER A 279 9.47 4.01 14.36
CA SER A 279 10.08 4.61 13.18
C SER A 279 11.50 5.11 13.45
N ALA A 280 11.75 5.65 14.63
CA ALA A 280 13.08 6.08 15.08
C ALA A 280 14.04 4.89 15.26
N LEU A 281 13.56 3.78 15.85
CA LEU A 281 14.33 2.56 15.96
C LEU A 281 14.75 2.05 14.58
N VAL A 282 13.77 1.92 13.66
CA VAL A 282 14.00 1.47 12.28
C VAL A 282 15.01 2.36 11.56
N TRP A 283 14.85 3.69 11.67
CA TRP A 283 15.76 4.64 11.03
C TRP A 283 17.19 4.49 11.55
N ARG A 284 17.39 4.42 12.87
CA ARG A 284 18.70 4.22 13.49
C ARG A 284 19.33 2.89 13.07
N SER A 285 18.58 1.80 13.18
CA SER A 285 19.09 0.45 12.90
C SER A 285 19.44 0.24 11.43
N ILE A 286 18.63 0.72 10.49
CA ILE A 286 18.96 0.66 9.05
C ILE A 286 20.17 1.56 8.74
N THR A 287 20.29 2.73 9.37
CA THR A 287 21.46 3.59 9.18
C THR A 287 22.73 2.92 9.67
N ARG A 288 22.71 2.23 10.82
CA ARG A 288 23.85 1.41 11.30
C ARG A 288 24.16 0.28 10.33
N ALA A 289 23.13 -0.45 9.89
CA ALA A 289 23.29 -1.58 8.98
C ALA A 289 23.94 -1.19 7.64
N ARG A 290 23.71 0.03 7.18
CA ARG A 290 24.30 0.54 5.94
C ARG A 290 25.74 0.99 6.09
N GLY A 291 26.26 1.19 7.31
CA GLY A 291 27.64 1.62 7.55
C GLY A 291 28.00 2.95 6.89
N LEU A 292 27.06 3.90 6.88
CA LEU A 292 27.25 5.21 6.22
C LEU A 292 28.30 6.05 6.97
N SER A 293 29.00 6.93 6.21
CA SER A 293 29.99 7.85 6.80
C SER A 293 29.32 8.85 7.76
N PRO A 294 30.00 9.23 8.87
CA PRO A 294 29.41 10.05 9.93
C PRO A 294 28.85 11.40 9.48
N ASP A 295 29.42 12.00 8.46
CA ASP A 295 29.07 13.30 7.88
C ASP A 295 27.94 13.21 6.83
N GLN A 296 27.60 12.01 6.35
CA GLN A 296 26.51 11.84 5.42
C GLN A 296 25.15 12.14 6.08
N THR A 297 24.23 12.71 5.30
CA THR A 297 22.86 12.96 5.75
C THR A 297 21.98 11.74 5.45
N THR A 298 21.30 11.24 6.47
CA THR A 298 20.25 10.23 6.36
C THR A 298 18.89 10.82 6.76
N GLY A 299 17.80 10.20 6.34
CA GLY A 299 16.46 10.70 6.66
C GLY A 299 15.46 9.61 6.95
N CYS A 300 14.38 9.98 7.63
CA CYS A 300 13.19 9.14 7.75
C CYS A 300 12.00 9.91 7.17
N ARG A 301 11.30 9.27 6.22
CA ARG A 301 10.08 9.80 5.63
C ARG A 301 8.87 9.05 6.18
N LEU A 302 7.81 9.78 6.50
CA LEU A 302 6.54 9.24 6.95
C LEU A 302 5.44 9.66 5.99
N ALA A 303 4.66 8.71 5.50
CA ALA A 303 3.44 8.99 4.76
C ALA A 303 2.34 9.46 5.73
N ILE A 304 1.86 10.68 5.54
CA ILE A 304 0.86 11.33 6.41
C ILE A 304 -0.45 11.51 5.67
N ASN A 305 -1.55 11.10 6.33
CA ASN A 305 -2.91 11.36 5.88
C ASN A 305 -3.29 12.82 6.19
N ASN A 306 -3.71 13.56 5.18
CA ASN A 306 -4.05 14.98 5.28
C ASN A 306 -5.53 15.26 5.55
N ARG A 307 -6.43 14.24 5.51
CA ARG A 307 -7.89 14.44 5.63
C ARG A 307 -8.26 15.27 6.86
N THR A 308 -7.72 14.92 8.02
CA THR A 308 -7.98 15.60 9.29
C THR A 308 -7.10 16.83 9.54
N ARG A 309 -6.15 17.11 8.65
CA ARG A 309 -5.23 18.25 8.77
C ARG A 309 -5.73 19.47 8.00
N LEU A 310 -6.54 19.24 6.97
CA LEU A 310 -7.20 20.31 6.24
C LEU A 310 -8.25 21.00 7.12
N ASN A 311 -8.48 22.27 6.85
CA ASN A 311 -9.57 23.05 7.42
C ASN A 311 -10.37 23.72 6.27
N PRO A 312 -11.67 23.31 6.08
CA PRO A 312 -12.37 22.25 6.79
C PRO A 312 -11.76 20.85 6.50
N PRO A 313 -11.92 19.87 7.42
CA PRO A 313 -11.38 18.53 7.21
C PRO A 313 -12.14 17.79 6.11
N LEU A 314 -11.43 16.92 5.39
CA LEU A 314 -12.08 15.98 4.47
C LEU A 314 -12.78 14.85 5.24
N PRO A 315 -13.89 14.34 4.72
CA PRO A 315 -14.56 13.17 5.31
C PRO A 315 -13.60 11.96 5.43
N GLU A 316 -13.81 11.14 6.46
CA GLU A 316 -13.00 9.92 6.64
C GLU A 316 -13.12 8.97 5.44
N ASN A 317 -14.30 8.89 4.83
CA ASN A 317 -14.64 8.11 3.65
C ASN A 317 -14.36 8.83 2.31
N TYR A 318 -13.62 9.96 2.33
CA TYR A 318 -13.17 10.62 1.09
C TYR A 318 -12.38 9.63 0.23
N PHE A 319 -12.85 9.43 -1.00
CA PHE A 319 -12.24 8.53 -1.96
C PHE A 319 -11.28 9.31 -2.87
N GLY A 320 -9.98 9.09 -2.73
CA GLY A 320 -8.93 9.79 -3.44
C GLY A 320 -7.63 9.81 -2.69
N ASN A 321 -6.61 10.40 -3.28
CA ASN A 321 -5.39 10.69 -2.57
C ASN A 321 -5.53 11.95 -1.71
N SER A 322 -5.11 11.85 -0.46
CA SER A 322 -4.94 12.97 0.45
C SER A 322 -3.78 12.66 1.39
N ILE A 323 -2.60 12.39 0.80
CA ILE A 323 -1.39 12.01 1.50
C ILE A 323 -0.19 12.84 1.05
N GLN A 324 0.74 13.06 1.97
CA GLN A 324 2.06 13.64 1.70
C GLN A 324 3.13 12.87 2.48
N ALA A 325 4.34 12.83 1.93
CA ALA A 325 5.49 12.30 2.65
C ALA A 325 6.21 13.47 3.33
N ILE A 326 6.19 13.49 4.66
CA ILE A 326 7.05 14.39 5.44
C ILE A 326 8.43 13.75 5.64
N ARG A 327 9.45 14.58 5.82
CA ARG A 327 10.83 14.13 6.03
C ARG A 327 11.42 14.80 7.26
N THR A 328 12.10 14.01 8.10
CA THR A 328 13.12 14.49 9.01
C THR A 328 14.48 13.97 8.57
N ALA A 329 15.55 14.68 8.91
CA ALA A 329 16.90 14.31 8.54
C ALA A 329 17.90 14.68 9.64
N ALA A 330 19.03 13.99 9.63
CA ALA A 330 20.18 14.25 10.49
C ALA A 330 21.45 13.73 9.81
N THR A 331 22.62 14.16 10.23
CA THR A 331 23.85 13.46 9.91
C THR A 331 23.85 12.10 10.60
N VAL A 332 24.55 11.14 10.00
CA VAL A 332 24.72 9.80 10.60
C VAL A 332 25.30 9.91 12.02
N LYS A 333 26.29 10.80 12.21
CA LYS A 333 26.88 11.08 13.52
C LYS A 333 25.82 11.52 14.51
N GLU A 334 25.04 12.58 14.21
CA GLU A 334 23.97 13.05 15.11
C GLU A 334 22.94 11.96 15.42
N LEU A 335 22.52 11.18 14.42
CA LEU A 335 21.52 10.16 14.61
C LEU A 335 22.00 9.03 15.52
N LEU A 336 23.26 8.61 15.40
CA LEU A 336 23.78 7.44 16.12
C LEU A 336 24.41 7.79 17.48
N GLU A 337 24.97 8.99 17.67
CA GLU A 337 25.49 9.47 18.94
C GLU A 337 24.38 9.90 19.91
N ASN A 338 23.24 10.37 19.41
CA ASN A 338 22.08 10.66 20.24
C ASN A 338 21.26 9.39 20.53
N ASN A 339 20.43 9.44 21.56
CA ASN A 339 19.57 8.33 21.98
C ASN A 339 18.31 8.19 21.09
N LEU A 340 17.54 7.12 21.34
CA LEU A 340 16.29 6.83 20.63
C LEU A 340 15.26 7.97 20.75
N GLY A 341 15.15 8.54 21.96
CA GLY A 341 14.21 9.61 22.28
C GLY A 341 14.46 10.85 21.42
N TRP A 342 15.71 11.20 21.17
CA TRP A 342 16.07 12.33 20.30
C TRP A 342 15.61 12.08 18.84
N ALA A 343 15.87 10.91 18.29
CA ALA A 343 15.47 10.57 16.94
C ALA A 343 13.93 10.53 16.78
N ALA A 344 13.25 10.00 17.82
CA ALA A 344 11.78 9.94 17.85
C ALA A 344 11.15 11.34 18.00
N TRP A 345 11.82 12.25 18.72
CA TRP A 345 11.37 13.63 18.84
C TRP A 345 11.46 14.38 17.52
N LYS A 346 12.53 14.21 16.74
CA LYS A 346 12.63 14.79 15.38
C LYS A 346 11.46 14.35 14.49
N LEU A 347 11.04 13.10 14.59
CA LEU A 347 9.85 12.61 13.88
C LEU A 347 8.57 13.23 14.45
N HIS A 348 8.48 13.41 15.75
CA HIS A 348 7.34 14.07 16.40
C HIS A 348 7.19 15.52 15.90
N GLU A 349 8.26 16.29 15.89
CA GLU A 349 8.27 17.68 15.38
C GLU A 349 7.84 17.74 13.91
N ALA A 350 8.37 16.86 13.05
CA ALA A 350 7.99 16.81 11.64
C ALA A 350 6.48 16.51 11.47
N VAL A 351 5.91 15.64 12.31
CA VAL A 351 4.48 15.29 12.28
C VAL A 351 3.61 16.45 12.77
N VAL A 352 3.99 17.12 13.87
CA VAL A 352 3.21 18.22 14.46
C VAL A 352 3.23 19.46 13.56
N ASN A 353 4.39 19.77 12.98
CA ASN A 353 4.56 20.93 12.10
C ASN A 353 3.92 20.74 10.70
N HIS A 354 3.39 19.57 10.38
CA HIS A 354 2.67 19.33 9.14
C HIS A 354 1.17 19.60 9.34
N ASP A 355 0.79 20.85 9.35
CA ASP A 355 -0.54 21.39 9.59
C ASP A 355 -1.29 21.74 8.29
N ASN A 356 -2.47 22.38 8.41
CA ASN A 356 -3.29 22.82 7.27
C ASN A 356 -2.53 23.78 6.33
N GLU A 357 -1.74 24.70 6.89
CA GLU A 357 -1.00 25.67 6.09
C GLU A 357 0.04 24.96 5.22
N LYS A 358 0.81 24.05 5.80
CA LYS A 358 1.81 23.25 5.07
C LYS A 358 1.18 22.36 3.99
N VAL A 359 0.01 21.78 4.28
CA VAL A 359 -0.72 20.98 3.30
C VAL A 359 -1.17 21.82 2.12
N ARG A 360 -1.80 22.99 2.38
CA ARG A 360 -2.27 23.91 1.33
C ARG A 360 -1.12 24.53 0.53
N ASP A 361 -0.05 24.98 1.20
CA ASP A 361 1.14 25.53 0.57
C ASP A 361 1.76 24.56 -0.44
N HIS A 362 1.87 23.28 -0.05
CA HIS A 362 2.38 22.24 -0.97
C HIS A 362 1.50 22.09 -2.21
N VAL A 363 0.19 22.06 -2.06
CA VAL A 363 -0.73 21.90 -3.19
C VAL A 363 -0.77 23.14 -4.07
N ASN A 364 -0.76 24.34 -3.48
CA ASN A 364 -0.72 25.61 -4.22
C ASN A 364 0.56 25.73 -5.06
N LYS A 365 1.71 25.40 -4.49
CA LYS A 365 2.98 25.33 -5.22
C LYS A 365 2.95 24.33 -6.36
N TRP A 366 2.28 23.19 -6.15
CA TRP A 366 2.09 22.22 -7.22
C TRP A 366 1.22 22.78 -8.35
N VAL A 367 0.14 23.50 -8.04
CA VAL A 367 -0.73 24.13 -9.07
C VAL A 367 0.04 25.20 -9.87
N GLU A 368 0.92 25.96 -9.23
CA GLU A 368 1.77 26.94 -9.90
C GLU A 368 2.80 26.29 -10.85
N SER A 369 3.31 25.12 -10.49
CA SER A 369 4.30 24.37 -11.25
C SER A 369 4.05 22.87 -11.16
N PRO A 370 3.08 22.33 -11.93
CA PRO A 370 2.69 20.93 -11.82
C PRO A 370 3.83 19.98 -12.22
N PHE A 371 4.00 18.93 -11.41
CA PHE A 371 4.96 17.86 -11.65
C PHE A 371 4.38 16.52 -11.26
N VAL A 372 5.05 15.44 -11.70
CA VAL A 372 4.70 14.05 -11.36
C VAL A 372 5.88 13.44 -10.60
N TYR A 373 5.59 12.64 -9.55
CA TYR A 373 6.62 11.94 -8.82
C TYR A 373 7.32 10.93 -9.72
N ARG A 374 8.64 11.03 -9.81
CA ARG A 374 9.48 10.02 -10.45
C ARG A 374 10.08 9.15 -9.36
N MET A 375 9.88 7.83 -9.46
CA MET A 375 10.31 6.87 -8.42
C MET A 375 11.79 7.02 -8.09
N GLU A 376 12.65 7.19 -9.08
CA GLU A 376 14.10 7.36 -8.91
C GLU A 376 14.51 8.61 -8.13
N LYS A 377 13.66 9.67 -8.16
CA LYS A 377 13.88 10.93 -7.42
C LYS A 377 13.13 10.95 -6.09
N LEU A 378 12.13 10.11 -5.96
CA LEU A 378 11.31 10.04 -4.74
C LEU A 378 12.09 9.40 -3.59
N PHE A 379 13.02 8.49 -3.89
CA PHE A 379 13.73 7.70 -2.90
C PHE A 379 15.20 8.12 -2.80
N ASP A 380 15.51 8.61 -1.61
CA ASP A 380 16.89 8.86 -1.20
C ASP A 380 17.47 7.53 -0.69
N PRO A 381 18.52 6.98 -1.33
CA PRO A 381 19.08 5.68 -0.97
C PRO A 381 19.72 5.65 0.44
N LEU A 382 19.99 6.83 1.02
CA LEU A 382 20.52 6.93 2.38
C LEU A 382 19.43 7.05 3.45
N SER A 383 18.17 7.17 3.02
CA SER A 383 17.02 7.36 3.91
C SER A 383 16.15 6.11 4.03
N VAL A 384 15.21 6.13 4.96
CA VAL A 384 14.14 5.12 5.09
C VAL A 384 12.79 5.76 4.79
N MET A 385 11.85 4.96 4.27
CA MET A 385 10.48 5.39 3.99
C MET A 385 9.47 4.49 4.70
N MET A 386 8.83 5.03 5.72
CA MET A 386 7.72 4.37 6.43
C MET A 386 6.43 4.63 5.67
N GLY A 387 5.83 3.60 5.14
CA GLY A 387 4.57 3.66 4.40
C GLY A 387 3.49 2.79 5.01
N SER A 388 2.24 2.98 4.58
CA SER A 388 1.04 2.33 5.11
C SER A 388 0.78 2.72 6.58
N SER A 389 -0.39 2.36 7.07
CA SER A 389 -0.77 2.63 8.47
C SER A 389 -1.11 1.32 9.19
N PRO A 390 -0.59 1.10 10.40
CA PRO A 390 -1.00 -0.03 11.22
C PRO A 390 -2.42 0.12 11.80
N ARG A 391 -3.08 1.26 11.56
CA ARG A 391 -4.45 1.52 12.05
C ARG A 391 -5.55 1.14 11.04
N PHE A 392 -5.20 0.82 9.78
CA PHE A 392 -6.21 0.37 8.83
C PHE A 392 -6.81 -0.97 9.27
N ASN A 393 -8.14 -1.11 9.16
CA ASN A 393 -8.82 -2.38 9.36
C ASN A 393 -8.52 -3.32 8.18
N LYS A 394 -7.46 -4.13 8.30
CA LYS A 394 -7.00 -5.05 7.26
C LYS A 394 -7.48 -6.47 7.47
N TYR A 395 -7.65 -6.86 8.73
CA TYR A 395 -8.07 -8.20 9.12
C TYR A 395 -9.57 -8.34 9.42
N GLY A 396 -10.35 -7.24 9.27
CA GLY A 396 -11.81 -7.26 9.35
C GLY A 396 -12.49 -7.76 8.08
N ASN A 397 -11.72 -8.01 7.02
CA ASN A 397 -12.25 -8.50 5.75
C ASN A 397 -12.51 -10.01 5.83
N VAL A 398 -13.74 -10.41 5.55
CA VAL A 398 -14.21 -11.79 5.59
C VAL A 398 -14.90 -12.13 4.28
N PHE A 399 -14.40 -13.16 3.59
CA PHE A 399 -14.94 -13.63 2.30
C PHE A 399 -15.38 -15.10 2.41
N GLY A 400 -16.17 -15.43 3.45
CA GLY A 400 -16.70 -16.77 3.67
C GLY A 400 -15.67 -17.80 4.19
N MET A 401 -14.42 -17.38 4.41
CA MET A 401 -13.31 -18.22 4.86
C MET A 401 -12.80 -17.85 6.26
N GLY A 402 -13.58 -17.06 7.01
CA GLY A 402 -13.15 -16.57 8.32
C GLY A 402 -12.16 -15.40 8.21
N LYS A 403 -11.42 -15.14 9.27
CA LYS A 403 -10.43 -14.06 9.37
C LYS A 403 -9.19 -14.39 8.54
N ALA A 404 -8.66 -13.39 7.82
CA ALA A 404 -7.41 -13.57 7.11
C ALA A 404 -6.25 -13.88 8.08
N LEU A 405 -5.38 -14.80 7.68
CA LEU A 405 -4.21 -15.23 8.45
C LEU A 405 -3.06 -14.24 8.34
N ALA A 406 -2.82 -13.73 7.14
CA ALA A 406 -1.71 -12.82 6.88
C ALA A 406 -2.01 -11.87 5.71
N LEU A 407 -1.28 -10.76 5.71
CA LEU A 407 -1.22 -9.83 4.61
C LEU A 407 0.14 -9.94 3.91
N ARG A 408 0.13 -9.83 2.59
CA ARG A 408 1.34 -9.70 1.76
C ARG A 408 1.17 -8.57 0.75
N SER A 409 2.29 -8.02 0.27
CA SER A 409 2.30 -7.04 -0.81
C SER A 409 2.97 -7.61 -2.07
N GLY A 410 2.60 -7.05 -3.23
CA GLY A 410 3.22 -7.37 -4.51
C GLY A 410 4.58 -6.68 -4.70
N TYR A 411 5.06 -6.65 -5.94
CA TYR A 411 6.32 -6.01 -6.32
C TYR A 411 6.32 -4.48 -6.09
N ALA A 412 5.14 -3.87 -6.20
CA ALA A 412 5.00 -2.42 -6.24
C ALA A 412 5.56 -1.71 -4.99
N HIS A 413 6.24 -0.58 -5.24
CA HIS A 413 6.84 0.29 -4.21
C HIS A 413 7.93 -0.35 -3.35
N LYS A 414 8.59 -1.41 -3.83
CA LYS A 414 9.73 -2.02 -3.13
C LYS A 414 11.02 -1.37 -3.60
N PHE A 415 11.82 -0.89 -2.65
CA PHE A 415 13.15 -0.31 -2.85
C PHE A 415 13.95 -0.43 -1.55
N ASP A 416 15.27 -0.25 -1.62
CA ASP A 416 16.14 -0.34 -0.44
C ASP A 416 15.79 0.72 0.61
N GLY A 417 15.39 0.30 1.80
CA GLY A 417 14.93 1.16 2.90
C GLY A 417 13.42 1.42 2.90
N LYS A 418 12.63 0.73 2.06
CA LYS A 418 11.17 0.75 2.16
C LYS A 418 10.70 -0.08 3.34
N VAL A 419 9.82 0.49 4.14
CA VAL A 419 9.16 -0.16 5.27
C VAL A 419 7.66 0.03 5.14
N SER A 420 6.93 -1.07 5.06
CA SER A 420 5.47 -1.07 5.06
C SER A 420 4.95 -1.53 6.43
N CYS A 421 4.05 -0.74 7.03
CA CYS A 421 3.53 -0.99 8.37
C CYS A 421 2.14 -1.60 8.31
N TYR A 422 1.93 -2.69 9.02
CA TYR A 422 0.65 -3.40 9.10
C TYR A 422 0.23 -3.62 10.55
N PRO A 423 -1.07 -3.72 10.87
CA PRO A 423 -1.48 -4.27 12.16
C PRO A 423 -1.06 -5.74 12.23
N GLY A 424 -0.80 -6.24 13.42
CA GLY A 424 -0.69 -7.69 13.64
C GLY A 424 -2.05 -8.36 13.54
N SER A 425 -2.08 -9.63 13.13
CA SER A 425 -3.32 -10.41 12.98
C SER A 425 -4.03 -10.65 14.32
N GLU A 426 -3.28 -10.69 15.42
CA GLU A 426 -3.79 -10.82 16.79
C GLU A 426 -4.49 -9.55 17.30
N GLY A 427 -4.25 -8.39 16.66
CA GLY A 427 -4.82 -7.11 17.10
C GLY A 427 -4.08 -6.51 18.29
N GLY A 428 -4.83 -5.84 19.21
CA GLY A 428 -4.26 -5.29 20.44
C GLY A 428 -3.25 -4.14 20.24
N GLY A 429 -3.06 -3.63 19.03
CA GLY A 429 -2.10 -2.58 18.71
C GLY A 429 -0.71 -3.09 18.31
N SER A 430 -0.55 -4.41 18.11
CA SER A 430 0.67 -4.97 17.52
C SER A 430 0.93 -4.43 16.12
N ILE A 431 2.19 -4.39 15.72
CA ILE A 431 2.63 -3.90 14.40
C ILE A 431 3.51 -4.95 13.74
N VAL A 432 3.27 -5.18 12.47
CA VAL A 432 4.14 -5.96 11.59
C VAL A 432 4.78 -5.01 10.59
N LEU A 433 6.10 -5.04 10.49
CA LEU A 433 6.86 -4.32 9.48
C LEU A 433 7.28 -5.28 8.36
N GLU A 434 6.98 -4.92 7.13
CA GLU A 434 7.59 -5.49 5.93
C GLU A 434 8.76 -4.59 5.55
N LEU A 435 9.99 -5.09 5.69
CA LEU A 435 11.22 -4.38 5.35
C LEU A 435 11.80 -4.91 4.05
N CYS A 436 12.18 -3.98 3.17
CA CYS A 436 12.92 -4.27 1.95
C CYS A 436 14.31 -3.64 2.06
N LEU A 437 15.35 -4.47 2.08
CA LEU A 437 16.75 -4.05 2.12
C LEU A 437 17.58 -4.87 1.15
N ARG A 438 18.69 -4.32 0.71
CA ARG A 438 19.72 -5.11 0.01
C ARG A 438 20.19 -6.25 0.92
N PRO A 439 20.58 -7.41 0.35
CA PRO A 439 20.95 -8.59 1.14
C PRO A 439 22.01 -8.32 2.20
N GLU A 440 23.05 -7.55 1.86
CA GLU A 440 24.12 -7.18 2.78
C GLU A 440 23.61 -6.39 3.98
N PHE A 441 22.72 -5.42 3.78
CA PHE A 441 22.19 -4.58 4.87
C PHE A 441 21.16 -5.35 5.71
N MET A 442 20.37 -6.23 5.10
CA MET A 442 19.44 -7.08 5.83
C MET A 442 20.19 -8.00 6.80
N SER A 443 21.31 -8.59 6.37
CA SER A 443 22.11 -9.49 7.20
C SER A 443 22.72 -8.75 8.42
N VAL A 444 23.14 -7.51 8.25
CA VAL A 444 23.63 -6.68 9.37
C VAL A 444 22.50 -6.27 10.30
N LEU A 445 21.30 -5.94 9.76
CA LEU A 445 20.14 -5.62 10.59
C LEU A 445 19.68 -6.82 11.45
N GLU A 446 19.78 -8.03 10.92
CA GLU A 446 19.47 -9.28 11.63
C GLU A 446 20.44 -9.54 12.81
N ALA A 447 21.62 -8.94 12.80
CA ALA A 447 22.60 -8.97 13.88
C ALA A 447 22.53 -7.73 14.82
N ASP A 448 21.70 -6.73 14.52
CA ASP A 448 21.52 -5.55 15.35
C ASP A 448 20.71 -5.90 16.60
N GLU A 449 21.39 -5.99 17.76
CA GLU A 449 20.77 -6.39 19.03
C GLU A 449 19.65 -5.42 19.47
N GLU A 450 19.81 -4.10 19.26
CA GLU A 450 18.80 -3.11 19.63
C GLU A 450 17.51 -3.33 18.85
N PHE A 451 17.62 -3.61 17.55
CA PHE A 451 16.49 -3.89 16.69
C PHE A 451 15.86 -5.25 17.00
N MET A 452 16.67 -6.30 17.05
CA MET A 452 16.15 -7.66 17.22
C MET A 452 15.53 -7.90 18.59
N ASN A 453 16.08 -7.31 19.67
CA ASN A 453 15.49 -7.39 21.03
C ASN A 453 14.15 -6.64 21.14
N ALA A 454 13.86 -5.69 20.25
CA ALA A 454 12.57 -5.02 20.19
C ALA A 454 11.53 -5.83 19.41
N THR A 455 11.95 -6.76 18.56
CA THR A 455 11.05 -7.66 17.82
C THR A 455 10.50 -8.75 18.75
N THR A 456 9.34 -9.27 18.41
CA THR A 456 8.76 -10.44 19.07
C THR A 456 8.85 -11.61 18.10
N PRO A 457 9.52 -12.71 18.47
CA PRO A 457 9.52 -13.90 17.65
C PRO A 457 8.08 -14.33 17.34
N ARG A 458 7.79 -14.64 16.09
CA ARG A 458 6.52 -15.25 15.72
C ARG A 458 6.55 -16.71 16.07
N ASP A 459 5.51 -17.19 16.75
CA ASP A 459 5.26 -18.60 16.88
C ASP A 459 4.70 -19.11 15.54
N PRO A 460 5.39 -20.00 14.83
CA PRO A 460 4.89 -20.58 13.58
C PRO A 460 3.56 -21.33 13.74
N LEU A 461 3.24 -21.75 14.96
CA LEU A 461 2.01 -22.50 15.28
C LEU A 461 0.76 -21.62 15.45
N HIS A 462 0.88 -20.29 15.47
CA HIS A 462 -0.28 -19.39 15.59
C HIS A 462 -1.02 -19.13 14.28
N TYR A 463 -0.71 -19.86 13.21
CA TYR A 463 -1.44 -19.79 11.93
C TYR A 463 -2.48 -20.90 11.74
N TYR A 464 -2.70 -21.75 12.76
CA TYR A 464 -3.64 -22.88 12.68
C TYR A 464 -4.71 -22.82 13.75
#